data_798ef3699eb767b300900290d4ebc749
#
_entry.id   798ef3699eb767b300900290d4ebc749
#
_cell.length_a   1.000
_cell.length_b   1.000
_cell.length_c   1.000
_cell.angle_alpha   90.00
_cell.angle_beta   90.00
_cell.angle_gamma   90.00
#
_symmetry.space_group_name_H-M   'P 1'
#
loop_
_entity.id
_entity.type
_entity.pdbx_description
1 polymer ?
#
loop_
_entity_poly.entity_id
_entity_poly.type
_entity_poly.pdbx_seq_one_letter_code
_entity_poly.pdbx_strand_id
1 'polypeptide(L)'
;EFAAMDAGQLPQGEATEEWVIGDLDAGFAQAAYILDESFVTASNAHHSMEPRSAMSYWENGKCFLYGSSQSQSFPVPTIASYIGIAPQDLVFIAEFCGGGFGSKGAGYPSMVIPAHFAKKIGQPVMMRITREEEYGIGSARHGFQGRAKLGFRADGRLLAAALYIIQDNGGNAGFSDWLSAGEAMSLVYTPVAMRFRGIPVFTNTPTKGPQRGPGQNQLAVAIEPLLDKAARELGIDPLDIRIINAPGNDTLFGDTQGPVTSAYLPEALRIGAEAFGWQEKFARNGERVGNKLIGVGIGQAYHSAGANGFDGLVRITPDGVLHIHTGVGNLGTYSYATTSRVAAEVLKCRWENCVVERGDST
;
A
#
# COMPACT_ATOMS: atom_id res chain seq x y z
N GLU A 1 -18.77 -20.03 -0.57
CA GLU A 1 -17.83 -19.80 0.55
C GLU A 1 -18.50 -19.01 1.67
N PHE A 2 -19.16 -17.88 1.41
CA PHE A 2 -19.88 -17.12 2.44
C PHE A 2 -20.96 -17.94 3.15
N ALA A 3 -21.72 -18.74 2.42
CA ALA A 3 -22.73 -19.62 3.02
C ALA A 3 -22.09 -20.71 3.90
N ALA A 4 -20.93 -21.23 3.50
CA ALA A 4 -20.17 -22.18 4.33
C ALA A 4 -19.65 -21.52 5.61
N MET A 5 -19.19 -20.26 5.51
CA MET A 5 -18.75 -19.48 6.66
C MET A 5 -19.92 -19.19 7.63
N ASP A 6 -21.09 -18.80 7.11
CA ASP A 6 -22.30 -18.58 7.91
C ASP A 6 -22.75 -19.86 8.62
N ALA A 7 -22.47 -21.03 8.03
CA ALA A 7 -22.70 -22.34 8.63
C ALA A 7 -21.59 -22.80 9.59
N GLY A 8 -20.61 -21.95 9.90
CA GLY A 8 -19.45 -22.28 10.75
C GLY A 8 -18.39 -23.18 10.08
N GLN A 9 -18.49 -23.40 8.77
CA GLN A 9 -17.51 -24.15 8.01
C GLN A 9 -16.42 -23.21 7.51
N LEU A 10 -15.16 -23.53 7.78
CA LEU A 10 -14.02 -22.78 7.25
C LEU A 10 -13.70 -23.24 5.84
N PRO A 11 -13.49 -22.33 4.87
CA PRO A 11 -12.88 -22.69 3.60
C PRO A 11 -11.54 -23.39 3.86
N GLN A 12 -11.28 -24.46 3.15
CA GLN A 12 -9.96 -25.11 3.21
C GLN A 12 -8.95 -24.23 2.45
N GLY A 13 -7.99 -23.67 3.15
CA GLY A 13 -6.95 -22.82 2.61
C GLY A 13 -5.80 -22.64 3.58
N GLU A 14 -4.77 -21.92 3.16
CA GLU A 14 -3.67 -21.52 4.02
C GLU A 14 -4.14 -20.68 5.21
N ALA A 15 -3.26 -20.45 6.18
CA ALA A 15 -3.52 -19.83 7.47
C ALA A 15 -4.62 -18.75 7.43
N THR A 16 -5.76 -19.06 8.01
CA THR A 16 -6.84 -18.11 8.25
C THR A 16 -6.50 -17.27 9.46
N GLU A 17 -6.73 -15.97 9.39
CA GLU A 17 -6.67 -15.11 10.56
C GLU A 17 -8.07 -14.58 10.89
N GLU A 18 -8.40 -14.61 12.16
CA GLU A 18 -9.64 -14.05 12.69
C GLU A 18 -9.36 -13.35 14.00
N TRP A 19 -9.88 -12.14 14.16
CA TRP A 19 -9.87 -11.42 15.41
C TRP A 19 -11.18 -10.66 15.64
N VAL A 20 -11.46 -10.38 16.91
CA VAL A 20 -12.70 -9.74 17.35
C VAL A 20 -12.36 -8.66 18.39
N ILE A 21 -12.98 -7.49 18.25
CA ILE A 21 -12.98 -6.44 19.25
C ILE A 21 -14.42 -6.09 19.61
N GLY A 22 -14.71 -5.83 20.89
CA GLY A 22 -16.04 -5.49 21.38
C GLY A 22 -17.06 -6.63 21.28
N ASP A 23 -18.32 -6.29 21.49
CA ASP A 23 -19.49 -7.21 21.41
C ASP A 23 -20.25 -6.97 20.10
N LEU A 24 -20.01 -7.84 19.13
CA LEU A 24 -20.57 -7.72 17.78
C LEU A 24 -22.10 -7.89 17.77
N ASP A 25 -22.62 -8.83 18.56
CA ASP A 25 -24.04 -9.13 18.61
C ASP A 25 -24.82 -7.99 19.26
N ALA A 26 -24.31 -7.44 20.35
CA ALA A 26 -24.86 -6.25 20.97
C ALA A 26 -24.83 -5.02 20.04
N GLY A 27 -23.74 -4.86 19.26
CA GLY A 27 -23.61 -3.79 18.29
C GLY A 27 -24.63 -3.89 17.17
N PHE A 28 -24.83 -5.08 16.59
CA PHE A 28 -25.87 -5.28 15.57
C PHE A 28 -27.30 -5.18 16.13
N ALA A 29 -27.53 -5.64 17.34
CA ALA A 29 -28.87 -5.53 17.98
C ALA A 29 -29.29 -4.07 18.24
N GLN A 30 -28.34 -3.16 18.45
CA GLN A 30 -28.57 -1.73 18.65
C GLN A 30 -28.56 -0.91 17.36
N ALA A 31 -28.22 -1.52 16.22
CA ALA A 31 -28.14 -0.81 14.94
C ALA A 31 -29.55 -0.41 14.44
N ALA A 32 -29.69 0.85 14.04
CA ALA A 32 -30.92 1.34 13.39
C ALA A 32 -30.93 0.96 11.89
N TYR A 33 -29.74 0.76 11.30
CA TYR A 33 -29.60 0.36 9.91
C TYR A 33 -28.46 -0.65 9.77
N ILE A 34 -28.70 -1.73 9.03
CA ILE A 34 -27.72 -2.77 8.77
C ILE A 34 -27.58 -2.97 7.27
N LEU A 35 -26.34 -2.87 6.78
CA LEU A 35 -25.92 -3.29 5.47
C LEU A 35 -25.28 -4.67 5.54
N ASP A 36 -25.53 -5.51 4.55
CA ASP A 36 -24.87 -6.82 4.40
C ASP A 36 -24.60 -7.06 2.90
N GLU A 37 -23.40 -6.75 2.45
CA GLU A 37 -23.06 -6.70 1.03
C GLU A 37 -21.78 -7.48 0.72
N SER A 38 -21.77 -8.14 -0.42
CA SER A 38 -20.55 -8.73 -0.99
C SER A 38 -19.88 -7.75 -1.95
N PHE A 39 -18.56 -7.81 -2.00
CA PHE A 39 -17.76 -6.99 -2.91
C PHE A 39 -16.68 -7.79 -3.62
N VAL A 40 -16.23 -7.27 -4.77
CA VAL A 40 -15.10 -7.80 -5.52
C VAL A 40 -14.23 -6.63 -5.94
N THR A 41 -12.93 -6.72 -5.66
CA THR A 41 -11.93 -5.81 -6.22
C THR A 41 -11.04 -6.58 -7.18
N ALA A 42 -10.90 -6.07 -8.40
CA ALA A 42 -10.10 -6.73 -9.41
C ALA A 42 -8.60 -6.61 -9.11
N SER A 43 -7.87 -7.68 -9.44
CA SER A 43 -6.41 -7.62 -9.53
C SER A 43 -5.99 -6.71 -10.70
N ASN A 44 -4.95 -5.92 -10.52
CA ASN A 44 -4.38 -5.08 -11.57
C ASN A 44 -2.86 -5.00 -11.49
N ALA A 45 -2.20 -4.90 -12.65
CA ALA A 45 -0.77 -4.71 -12.71
C ALA A 45 -0.36 -3.29 -12.28
N HIS A 46 0.90 -3.12 -11.87
CA HIS A 46 1.44 -1.84 -11.41
C HIS A 46 1.61 -0.79 -12.52
N HIS A 47 1.66 -1.21 -13.78
CA HIS A 47 1.81 -0.35 -14.96
C HIS A 47 2.99 0.63 -14.90
N SER A 48 4.11 0.24 -14.26
CA SER A 48 5.33 1.04 -14.29
C SER A 48 5.74 1.32 -15.73
N MET A 49 6.05 2.58 -16.07
CA MET A 49 6.41 2.95 -17.44
C MET A 49 7.65 2.21 -17.92
N GLU A 50 8.60 1.98 -17.02
CA GLU A 50 9.76 1.15 -17.23
C GLU A 50 9.45 -0.32 -16.91
N PRO A 51 9.45 -1.26 -17.87
CA PRO A 51 9.46 -2.69 -17.59
C PRO A 51 10.71 -3.10 -16.80
N ARG A 52 10.66 -4.25 -16.13
CA ARG A 52 11.85 -4.77 -15.44
C ARG A 52 13.00 -4.94 -16.40
N SER A 53 14.16 -4.41 -16.02
CA SER A 53 15.40 -4.53 -16.79
C SER A 53 16.58 -4.64 -15.84
N ALA A 54 17.64 -5.31 -16.28
CA ALA A 54 18.90 -5.36 -15.57
C ALA A 54 20.06 -5.54 -16.53
N MET A 55 21.21 -4.98 -16.18
CA MET A 55 22.49 -5.20 -16.84
C MET A 55 23.51 -5.65 -15.79
N SER A 56 24.35 -6.59 -16.12
CA SER A 56 25.39 -7.05 -15.21
C SER A 56 26.71 -7.32 -15.91
N TYR A 57 27.80 -7.09 -15.19
CA TYR A 57 29.14 -7.53 -15.54
C TYR A 57 29.91 -7.95 -14.27
N TRP A 58 31.05 -8.60 -14.46
CA TRP A 58 31.92 -9.03 -13.37
C TRP A 58 33.30 -8.39 -13.49
N GLU A 59 33.78 -7.87 -12.37
CA GLU A 59 35.10 -7.27 -12.29
C GLU A 59 35.70 -7.51 -10.89
N ASN A 60 36.97 -7.90 -10.84
CA ASN A 60 37.72 -8.15 -9.59
C ASN A 60 36.98 -9.07 -8.57
N GLY A 61 36.26 -10.07 -9.09
CA GLY A 61 35.51 -11.04 -8.26
C GLY A 61 34.15 -10.55 -7.80
N LYS A 62 33.78 -9.29 -8.05
CA LYS A 62 32.48 -8.71 -7.71
C LYS A 62 31.54 -8.72 -8.90
N CYS A 63 30.25 -8.86 -8.61
CA CYS A 63 29.15 -8.70 -9.56
C CYS A 63 28.64 -7.25 -9.52
N PHE A 64 28.79 -6.54 -10.61
CA PHE A 64 28.15 -5.24 -10.80
C PHE A 64 26.81 -5.44 -11.49
N LEU A 65 25.73 -4.95 -10.87
CA LEU A 65 24.37 -5.10 -11.36
C LEU A 65 23.63 -3.76 -11.34
N TYR A 66 23.28 -3.30 -12.53
CA TYR A 66 22.40 -2.16 -12.72
C TYR A 66 20.98 -2.67 -12.89
N GLY A 67 20.06 -2.22 -12.05
CA GLY A 67 18.69 -2.73 -12.07
C GLY A 67 17.65 -1.71 -11.69
N SER A 68 16.45 -1.93 -12.18
CA SER A 68 15.28 -1.11 -11.81
C SER A 68 14.74 -1.59 -10.47
N SER A 69 14.96 -0.82 -9.39
CA SER A 69 14.52 -1.17 -8.03
C SER A 69 14.09 0.05 -7.24
N GLN A 70 13.21 -0.19 -6.27
CA GLN A 70 12.72 0.82 -5.32
C GLN A 70 13.58 0.92 -4.05
N SER A 71 14.46 -0.04 -3.83
CA SER A 71 15.26 -0.17 -2.62
C SER A 71 16.54 -0.94 -2.94
N GLN A 72 17.51 -0.85 -2.06
CA GLN A 72 18.69 -1.70 -2.06
C GLN A 72 18.67 -2.70 -0.91
N SER A 73 18.14 -2.34 0.23
CA SER A 73 18.14 -3.17 1.43
C SER A 73 17.45 -4.52 1.25
N PHE A 74 16.30 -4.55 0.57
CA PHE A 74 15.56 -5.79 0.35
C PHE A 74 16.10 -6.62 -0.84
N PRO A 75 16.40 -6.05 -2.01
CA PRO A 75 16.81 -6.85 -3.16
C PRO A 75 18.24 -7.38 -3.04
N VAL A 76 19.19 -6.63 -2.45
CA VAL A 76 20.60 -7.03 -2.43
C VAL A 76 20.83 -8.41 -1.80
N PRO A 77 20.34 -8.73 -0.60
CA PRO A 77 20.53 -10.06 -0.03
C PRO A 77 19.90 -11.18 -0.88
N THR A 78 18.71 -10.93 -1.42
CA THR A 78 17.99 -11.91 -2.24
C THR A 78 18.70 -12.17 -3.56
N ILE A 79 19.11 -11.11 -4.25
CA ILE A 79 19.84 -11.21 -5.53
C ILE A 79 21.18 -11.92 -5.31
N ALA A 80 21.95 -11.55 -4.30
CA ALA A 80 23.23 -12.18 -3.98
C ALA A 80 23.05 -13.68 -3.71
N SER A 81 22.02 -14.06 -2.96
CA SER A 81 21.67 -15.46 -2.71
C SER A 81 21.36 -16.22 -4.01
N TYR A 82 20.58 -15.64 -4.90
CA TYR A 82 20.24 -16.26 -6.19
C TYR A 82 21.44 -16.39 -7.13
N ILE A 83 22.39 -15.44 -7.09
CA ILE A 83 23.64 -15.50 -7.85
C ILE A 83 24.63 -16.49 -7.22
N GLY A 84 24.49 -16.81 -5.94
CA GLY A 84 25.40 -17.66 -5.17
C GLY A 84 26.68 -16.94 -4.77
N ILE A 85 26.57 -15.68 -4.31
CA ILE A 85 27.66 -14.85 -3.80
C ILE A 85 27.29 -14.24 -2.45
N ALA A 86 28.28 -13.72 -1.74
CA ALA A 86 28.03 -12.95 -0.54
C ALA A 86 27.47 -11.54 -0.90
N PRO A 87 26.59 -10.95 -0.06
CA PRO A 87 26.02 -9.63 -0.34
C PRO A 87 27.06 -8.52 -0.59
N GLN A 88 28.20 -8.56 0.07
CA GLN A 88 29.31 -7.60 -0.10
C GLN A 88 30.04 -7.74 -1.44
N ASP A 89 29.82 -8.84 -2.16
CA ASP A 89 30.38 -9.09 -3.50
C ASP A 89 29.41 -8.65 -4.61
N LEU A 90 28.22 -8.17 -4.24
CA LEU A 90 27.26 -7.57 -5.14
C LEU A 90 27.33 -6.04 -5.06
N VAL A 91 27.72 -5.38 -6.12
CA VAL A 91 27.60 -3.94 -6.29
C VAL A 91 26.31 -3.68 -7.04
N PHE A 92 25.29 -3.18 -6.35
CA PHE A 92 23.95 -2.96 -6.89
C PHE A 92 23.71 -1.47 -7.09
N ILE A 93 23.38 -1.09 -8.33
CA ILE A 93 23.19 0.29 -8.75
C ILE A 93 21.77 0.46 -9.29
N ALA A 94 20.96 1.26 -8.61
CA ALA A 94 19.56 1.58 -8.93
C ALA A 94 19.30 3.07 -8.75
N GLU A 95 20.16 3.92 -9.32
CA GLU A 95 20.07 5.37 -9.19
C GLU A 95 18.72 5.93 -9.69
N PHE A 96 18.19 5.32 -10.75
CA PHE A 96 16.89 5.67 -11.32
C PHE A 96 16.00 4.44 -11.45
N CYS A 97 14.72 4.62 -11.19
CA CYS A 97 13.70 3.60 -11.42
C CYS A 97 12.45 4.26 -12.02
N GLY A 98 12.07 3.82 -13.20
CA GLY A 98 10.93 4.35 -13.97
C GLY A 98 9.56 3.90 -13.44
N GLY A 99 9.42 3.91 -12.11
CA GLY A 99 8.25 3.49 -11.36
C GLY A 99 8.35 2.05 -10.87
N GLY A 100 7.83 1.82 -9.68
CA GLY A 100 7.77 0.48 -9.07
C GLY A 100 6.44 0.23 -8.38
N PHE A 101 5.96 1.22 -7.61
CA PHE A 101 4.67 1.20 -6.91
C PHE A 101 4.46 0.00 -5.98
N GLY A 102 5.55 -0.66 -5.57
CA GLY A 102 5.58 -1.88 -4.77
C GLY A 102 6.14 -3.10 -5.51
N SER A 103 5.99 -3.20 -6.83
CA SER A 103 6.38 -4.39 -7.59
C SER A 103 7.89 -4.57 -7.76
N LYS A 104 8.68 -3.54 -7.54
CA LYS A 104 10.15 -3.55 -7.67
C LYS A 104 10.85 -3.38 -6.33
N GLY A 105 10.18 -3.74 -5.22
CA GLY A 105 10.75 -3.64 -3.88
C GLY A 105 11.72 -4.76 -3.54
N ALA A 106 11.54 -5.94 -4.10
CA ALA A 106 12.40 -7.11 -3.89
C ALA A 106 13.23 -7.43 -5.14
N GLY A 107 14.21 -8.32 -5.01
CA GLY A 107 14.93 -8.91 -6.14
C GLY A 107 14.03 -9.82 -6.98
N TYR A 108 14.24 -9.87 -8.27
CA TYR A 108 13.44 -10.67 -9.19
C TYR A 108 14.32 -11.40 -10.23
N PRO A 109 13.83 -12.53 -10.82
CA PRO A 109 14.64 -13.40 -11.67
C PRO A 109 15.32 -12.71 -12.85
N SER A 110 14.67 -11.73 -13.49
CA SER A 110 15.28 -11.02 -14.61
C SER A 110 16.52 -10.17 -14.24
N MET A 111 16.76 -9.91 -12.94
CA MET A 111 18.02 -9.32 -12.47
C MET A 111 19.15 -10.34 -12.38
N VAL A 112 18.82 -11.59 -12.07
CA VAL A 112 19.79 -12.66 -11.82
C VAL A 112 20.30 -13.27 -13.12
N ILE A 113 19.43 -13.41 -14.10
CA ILE A 113 19.79 -13.99 -15.42
C ILE A 113 20.97 -13.30 -16.08
N PRO A 114 21.01 -11.95 -16.21
CA PRO A 114 22.18 -11.25 -16.76
C PRO A 114 23.47 -11.53 -16.00
N ALA A 115 23.41 -11.60 -14.67
CA ALA A 115 24.58 -11.84 -13.82
C ALA A 115 25.23 -13.21 -14.09
N HIS A 116 24.42 -14.26 -14.23
CA HIS A 116 24.90 -15.61 -14.56
C HIS A 116 25.49 -15.67 -15.96
N PHE A 117 24.82 -15.08 -16.96
CA PHE A 117 25.34 -15.07 -18.32
C PHE A 117 26.62 -14.22 -18.44
N ALA A 118 26.67 -13.05 -17.82
CA ALA A 118 27.85 -12.21 -17.79
C ALA A 118 29.06 -12.93 -17.20
N LYS A 119 28.88 -13.69 -16.11
CA LYS A 119 29.93 -14.53 -15.52
C LYS A 119 30.40 -15.60 -16.49
N LYS A 120 29.46 -16.25 -17.18
CA LYS A 120 29.76 -17.37 -18.09
C LYS A 120 30.53 -16.93 -19.33
N ILE A 121 30.21 -15.77 -19.89
CA ILE A 121 30.82 -15.31 -21.17
C ILE A 121 31.93 -14.28 -20.98
N GLY A 122 32.14 -13.77 -19.74
CA GLY A 122 33.15 -12.74 -19.45
C GLY A 122 32.88 -11.40 -20.11
N GLN A 123 31.62 -11.06 -20.37
CA GLN A 123 31.22 -9.82 -21.04
C GLN A 123 29.95 -9.26 -20.33
N PRO A 124 29.70 -7.94 -20.41
CA PRO A 124 28.47 -7.38 -19.94
C PRO A 124 27.24 -7.97 -20.64
N VAL A 125 26.19 -8.26 -19.88
CA VAL A 125 24.91 -8.78 -20.38
C VAL A 125 23.77 -7.92 -19.87
N MET A 126 22.88 -7.53 -20.77
CA MET A 126 21.63 -6.81 -20.45
C MET A 126 20.43 -7.68 -20.78
N MET A 127 19.45 -7.69 -19.88
CA MET A 127 18.14 -8.27 -20.12
C MET A 127 17.07 -7.19 -19.92
N ARG A 128 16.25 -7.02 -20.93
CA ARG A 128 15.08 -6.16 -20.90
C ARG A 128 13.88 -6.97 -21.34
N ILE A 129 12.84 -6.99 -20.50
CA ILE A 129 11.59 -7.65 -20.84
C ILE A 129 10.65 -6.70 -21.59
N THR A 130 9.76 -7.27 -22.37
CA THR A 130 8.69 -6.53 -23.05
C THR A 130 7.59 -6.12 -22.08
N ARG A 131 6.68 -5.26 -22.53
CA ARG A 131 5.50 -4.91 -21.74
C ARG A 131 4.56 -6.10 -21.54
N GLU A 132 4.42 -6.96 -22.51
CA GLU A 132 3.63 -8.18 -22.45
C GLU A 132 4.19 -9.14 -21.39
N GLU A 133 5.49 -9.38 -21.42
CA GLU A 133 6.18 -10.20 -20.41
C GLU A 133 6.06 -9.60 -19.00
N GLU A 134 6.15 -8.26 -18.86
CA GLU A 134 5.98 -7.59 -17.59
C GLU A 134 4.60 -7.90 -16.96
N TYR A 135 3.54 -8.00 -17.76
CA TYR A 135 2.21 -8.36 -17.27
C TYR A 135 2.09 -9.83 -16.88
N GLY A 136 2.87 -10.70 -17.50
CA GLY A 136 2.88 -12.13 -17.19
C GLY A 136 3.72 -12.51 -15.97
N ILE A 137 4.93 -11.93 -15.87
CA ILE A 137 5.92 -12.30 -14.85
C ILE A 137 6.12 -11.23 -13.77
N GLY A 138 5.64 -10.01 -13.98
CA GLY A 138 5.59 -8.98 -12.97
C GLY A 138 4.50 -9.26 -11.94
N SER A 139 4.67 -8.77 -10.72
CA SER A 139 3.63 -8.88 -9.70
C SER A 139 2.43 -7.96 -10.02
N ALA A 140 1.26 -8.32 -9.52
CA ALA A 140 0.05 -7.53 -9.61
C ALA A 140 -0.53 -7.29 -8.21
N ARG A 141 -1.40 -6.29 -8.05
CA ARG A 141 -2.19 -6.10 -6.82
C ARG A 141 -3.07 -7.32 -6.59
N HIS A 142 -3.22 -7.73 -5.34
CA HIS A 142 -4.17 -8.78 -4.98
C HIS A 142 -5.60 -8.34 -5.30
N GLY A 143 -6.38 -9.23 -5.90
CA GLY A 143 -7.83 -9.09 -5.96
C GLY A 143 -8.46 -9.59 -4.66
N PHE A 144 -9.55 -8.96 -4.23
CA PHE A 144 -10.33 -9.41 -3.10
C PHE A 144 -11.72 -9.85 -3.53
N GLN A 145 -12.20 -10.91 -2.93
CA GLN A 145 -13.62 -11.20 -2.78
C GLN A 145 -13.95 -11.06 -1.31
N GLY A 146 -15.01 -10.36 -0.97
CA GLY A 146 -15.30 -10.09 0.41
C GLY A 146 -16.78 -9.88 0.69
N ARG A 147 -17.11 -9.87 1.97
CA ARG A 147 -18.41 -9.52 2.52
C ARG A 147 -18.22 -8.55 3.68
N ALA A 148 -18.98 -7.49 3.67
CA ALA A 148 -19.02 -6.51 4.74
C ALA A 148 -20.44 -6.40 5.29
N LYS A 149 -20.62 -6.71 6.58
CA LYS A 149 -21.85 -6.44 7.31
C LYS A 149 -21.58 -5.32 8.28
N LEU A 150 -22.31 -4.20 8.13
CA LEU A 150 -22.09 -2.96 8.87
C LEU A 150 -23.39 -2.54 9.55
N GLY A 151 -23.33 -2.27 10.86
CA GLY A 151 -24.48 -1.84 11.66
C GLY A 151 -24.28 -0.43 12.17
N PHE A 152 -25.17 0.49 11.80
CA PHE A 152 -25.12 1.90 12.15
C PHE A 152 -26.23 2.30 13.12
N ARG A 153 -25.90 3.13 14.09
CA ARG A 153 -26.88 3.86 14.90
C ARG A 153 -27.56 4.93 14.08
N ALA A 154 -28.71 5.41 14.51
CA ALA A 154 -29.49 6.43 13.79
C ALA A 154 -28.74 7.75 13.52
N ASP A 155 -27.73 8.07 14.31
CA ASP A 155 -26.86 9.24 14.14
C ASP A 155 -25.67 9.00 13.20
N GLY A 156 -25.57 7.82 12.58
CA GLY A 156 -24.50 7.44 11.68
C GLY A 156 -23.26 6.79 12.32
N ARG A 157 -23.24 6.61 13.65
CA ARG A 157 -22.13 5.92 14.34
C ARG A 157 -22.10 4.44 13.98
N LEU A 158 -20.98 3.92 13.49
CA LEU A 158 -20.75 2.51 13.17
C LEU A 158 -20.59 1.72 14.48
N LEU A 159 -21.62 0.95 14.84
CA LEU A 159 -21.65 0.16 16.07
C LEU A 159 -21.02 -1.22 15.91
N ALA A 160 -21.23 -1.85 14.74
CA ALA A 160 -20.69 -3.18 14.47
C ALA A 160 -20.23 -3.31 13.03
N ALA A 161 -19.11 -4.00 12.83
CA ALA A 161 -18.57 -4.34 11.53
C ALA A 161 -18.10 -5.79 11.48
N ALA A 162 -18.63 -6.59 10.57
CA ALA A 162 -18.08 -7.90 10.25
C ALA A 162 -17.52 -7.85 8.84
N LEU A 163 -16.21 -8.03 8.71
CA LEU A 163 -15.47 -7.98 7.46
C LEU A 163 -14.83 -9.34 7.19
N TYR A 164 -15.13 -9.92 6.04
CA TYR A 164 -14.51 -11.14 5.56
C TYR A 164 -13.85 -10.91 4.20
N ILE A 165 -12.59 -11.31 4.07
CA ILE A 165 -11.80 -11.13 2.85
C ILE A 165 -11.19 -12.45 2.41
N ILE A 166 -11.36 -12.79 1.13
CA ILE A 166 -10.63 -13.83 0.42
C ILE A 166 -9.68 -13.13 -0.54
N GLN A 167 -8.39 -13.33 -0.34
CA GLN A 167 -7.34 -12.72 -1.16
C GLN A 167 -6.87 -13.68 -2.25
N ASP A 168 -6.82 -13.22 -3.51
CA ASP A 168 -6.16 -13.91 -4.60
C ASP A 168 -4.63 -13.74 -4.52
N ASN A 169 -3.90 -14.81 -4.19
CA ASN A 169 -2.44 -14.82 -4.12
C ASN A 169 -1.76 -15.08 -5.49
N GLY A 170 -2.52 -15.51 -6.50
CA GLY A 170 -1.90 -16.07 -7.69
C GLY A 170 -1.21 -17.40 -7.40
N GLY A 171 -0.09 -17.67 -8.07
CA GLY A 171 0.59 -18.97 -8.03
C GLY A 171 1.53 -19.20 -6.84
N ASN A 172 1.71 -18.24 -5.93
CA ASN A 172 2.62 -18.35 -4.79
C ASN A 172 2.19 -17.47 -3.61
N ALA A 173 2.75 -17.77 -2.42
CA ALA A 173 2.52 -16.95 -1.24
C ALA A 173 2.97 -15.51 -1.51
N GLY A 174 2.05 -14.58 -1.33
CA GLY A 174 2.23 -13.16 -1.60
C GLY A 174 2.30 -12.32 -0.34
N PHE A 175 2.21 -11.03 -0.52
CA PHE A 175 2.09 -10.06 0.55
C PHE A 175 0.68 -10.12 1.16
N SER A 176 0.56 -9.89 2.46
CA SER A 176 -0.72 -10.03 3.18
C SER A 176 -1.55 -8.75 3.14
N ASP A 177 -2.00 -8.34 1.95
CA ASP A 177 -2.85 -7.16 1.76
C ASP A 177 -4.13 -7.25 2.61
N TRP A 178 -4.68 -8.46 2.77
CA TRP A 178 -5.89 -8.70 3.54
C TRP A 178 -5.77 -8.35 5.02
N LEU A 179 -4.59 -8.58 5.65
CA LEU A 179 -4.33 -8.16 7.04
C LEU A 179 -4.38 -6.63 7.15
N SER A 180 -3.66 -5.95 6.26
CA SER A 180 -3.67 -4.49 6.20
C SER A 180 -5.06 -3.90 5.95
N ALA A 181 -5.93 -4.62 5.24
CA ALA A 181 -7.32 -4.21 5.05
C ALA A 181 -8.13 -4.33 6.36
N GLY A 182 -7.94 -5.41 7.13
CA GLY A 182 -8.57 -5.56 8.44
C GLY A 182 -8.17 -4.45 9.41
N GLU A 183 -6.87 -4.18 9.52
CA GLU A 183 -6.35 -3.07 10.33
C GLU A 183 -6.92 -1.71 9.88
N ALA A 184 -6.92 -1.44 8.58
CA ALA A 184 -7.43 -0.19 8.03
C ALA A 184 -8.93 0.00 8.29
N MET A 185 -9.75 -1.06 8.29
CA MET A 185 -11.16 -0.99 8.64
C MET A 185 -11.35 -0.50 10.07
N SER A 186 -10.60 -1.04 11.01
CA SER A 186 -10.68 -0.64 12.43
C SER A 186 -10.16 0.78 12.66
N LEU A 187 -9.14 1.22 11.90
CA LEU A 187 -8.52 2.53 12.05
C LEU A 187 -9.35 3.65 11.42
N VAL A 188 -9.75 3.47 10.15
CA VAL A 188 -10.35 4.57 9.37
C VAL A 188 -11.80 4.81 9.74
N TYR A 189 -12.53 3.75 10.11
CA TYR A 189 -13.98 3.80 10.36
C TYR A 189 -14.35 3.52 11.82
N THR A 190 -13.39 3.23 12.64
CA THR A 190 -13.46 3.06 14.08
C THR A 190 -14.75 2.39 14.61
N PRO A 191 -15.13 1.19 14.13
CA PRO A 191 -16.32 0.51 14.62
C PRO A 191 -16.22 0.25 16.14
N VAL A 192 -17.35 0.34 16.86
CA VAL A 192 -17.39 0.05 18.31
C VAL A 192 -17.10 -1.43 18.58
N ALA A 193 -17.61 -2.30 17.72
CA ALA A 193 -17.32 -3.73 17.72
C ALA A 193 -16.97 -4.17 16.30
N MET A 194 -15.98 -5.07 16.17
CA MET A 194 -15.57 -5.56 14.87
C MET A 194 -15.17 -7.03 14.95
N ARG A 195 -15.56 -7.80 13.95
CA ARG A 195 -14.94 -9.09 13.60
C ARG A 195 -14.31 -8.98 12.24
N PHE A 196 -13.03 -9.29 12.17
CA PHE A 196 -12.29 -9.45 10.93
C PHE A 196 -11.97 -10.92 10.71
N ARG A 197 -12.10 -11.35 9.48
CA ARG A 197 -11.65 -12.65 9.03
C ARG A 197 -11.07 -12.54 7.63
N GLY A 198 -9.94 -13.20 7.39
CA GLY A 198 -9.31 -13.22 6.09
C GLY A 198 -8.65 -14.55 5.77
N ILE A 199 -8.58 -14.86 4.48
CA ILE A 199 -7.92 -16.05 3.97
C ILE A 199 -7.26 -15.75 2.62
N PRO A 200 -5.95 -16.03 2.46
CA PRO A 200 -5.29 -16.03 1.17
C PRO A 200 -5.52 -17.37 0.46
N VAL A 201 -5.78 -17.33 -0.85
CA VAL A 201 -5.98 -18.54 -1.67
C VAL A 201 -5.06 -18.52 -2.89
N PHE A 202 -4.50 -19.67 -3.24
CA PHE A 202 -3.76 -19.85 -4.49
C PHE A 202 -4.71 -19.95 -5.67
N THR A 203 -4.30 -19.35 -6.77
CA THR A 203 -5.04 -19.36 -8.03
C THR A 203 -4.10 -19.52 -9.22
N ASN A 204 -4.65 -19.81 -10.40
CA ASN A 204 -3.89 -19.88 -11.64
C ASN A 204 -3.72 -18.50 -12.32
N THR A 205 -3.65 -17.44 -11.52
CA THR A 205 -3.39 -16.09 -12.01
C THR A 205 -1.91 -15.71 -11.80
N PRO A 206 -1.39 -14.67 -12.47
CA PRO A 206 -0.02 -14.21 -12.25
C PRO A 206 0.27 -13.90 -10.78
N THR A 207 1.54 -13.98 -10.40
CA THR A 207 2.05 -13.65 -9.07
C THR A 207 1.54 -12.31 -8.57
N LYS A 208 1.16 -12.26 -7.31
CA LYS A 208 0.73 -11.03 -6.64
C LYS A 208 1.84 -10.47 -5.75
N GLY A 209 1.73 -9.19 -5.47
CA GLY A 209 2.62 -8.48 -4.59
C GLY A 209 2.07 -7.13 -4.18
N PRO A 210 2.76 -6.44 -3.25
CA PRO A 210 2.26 -5.18 -2.73
C PRO A 210 2.19 -4.13 -3.84
N GLN A 211 1.09 -3.40 -3.91
CA GLN A 211 0.97 -2.17 -4.68
C GLN A 211 0.61 -1.03 -3.75
N ARG A 212 1.10 0.18 -4.01
CA ARG A 212 0.93 1.36 -3.16
C ARG A 212 -0.46 1.42 -2.49
N GLY A 213 -0.48 1.41 -1.14
CA GLY A 213 -1.68 1.19 -0.34
C GLY A 213 -2.14 -0.28 -0.33
N PRO A 214 -1.24 -1.27 -0.02
CA PRO A 214 -1.58 -2.69 -0.06
C PRO A 214 -2.66 -3.00 0.98
N GLY A 215 -3.79 -3.55 0.54
CA GLY A 215 -4.96 -3.83 1.38
C GLY A 215 -5.83 -2.60 1.66
N GLN A 216 -5.24 -1.49 2.07
CA GLN A 216 -5.97 -0.27 2.40
C GLN A 216 -6.74 0.29 1.20
N ASN A 217 -6.13 0.25 0.00
CA ASN A 217 -6.76 0.72 -1.23
C ASN A 217 -7.96 -0.15 -1.61
N GLN A 218 -7.81 -1.47 -1.58
CA GLN A 218 -8.90 -2.40 -1.90
C GLN A 218 -10.05 -2.27 -0.90
N LEU A 219 -9.72 -2.08 0.39
CA LEU A 219 -10.73 -1.83 1.42
C LEU A 219 -11.50 -0.54 1.17
N ALA A 220 -10.81 0.57 0.90
CA ALA A 220 -11.46 1.85 0.64
C ALA A 220 -12.45 1.74 -0.52
N VAL A 221 -12.04 1.11 -1.63
CA VAL A 221 -12.94 0.87 -2.79
C VAL A 221 -14.18 0.06 -2.40
N ALA A 222 -14.05 -0.88 -1.46
CA ALA A 222 -15.17 -1.71 -1.01
C ALA A 222 -16.09 -1.00 -0.02
N ILE A 223 -15.54 -0.26 0.94
CA ILE A 223 -16.30 0.27 2.09
C ILE A 223 -16.87 1.66 1.83
N GLU A 224 -16.17 2.53 1.10
CA GLU A 224 -16.62 3.90 0.86
C GLU A 224 -18.01 4.00 0.19
N PRO A 225 -18.34 3.16 -0.82
CA PRO A 225 -19.69 3.12 -1.37
C PRO A 225 -20.76 2.65 -0.37
N LEU A 226 -20.38 1.79 0.59
CA LEU A 226 -21.31 1.32 1.63
C LEU A 226 -21.61 2.41 2.66
N LEU A 227 -20.62 3.27 2.97
CA LEU A 227 -20.87 4.46 3.79
C LEU A 227 -21.81 5.45 3.11
N ASP A 228 -21.64 5.69 1.81
CA ASP A 228 -22.55 6.53 1.04
C ASP A 228 -23.98 5.97 1.02
N LYS A 229 -24.10 4.63 0.91
CA LYS A 229 -25.39 3.95 0.99
C LYS A 229 -26.01 4.12 2.37
N ALA A 230 -25.24 3.91 3.44
CA ALA A 230 -25.70 4.11 4.82
C ALA A 230 -26.10 5.57 5.08
N ALA A 231 -25.31 6.52 4.65
CA ALA A 231 -25.57 7.95 4.79
C ALA A 231 -26.92 8.32 4.16
N ARG A 232 -27.17 7.87 2.93
CA ARG A 232 -28.42 8.09 2.21
C ARG A 232 -29.63 7.48 2.92
N GLU A 233 -29.53 6.23 3.40
CA GLU A 233 -30.64 5.55 4.08
C GLU A 233 -30.95 6.15 5.44
N LEU A 234 -29.94 6.69 6.13
CA LEU A 234 -30.09 7.37 7.41
C LEU A 234 -30.43 8.86 7.28
N GLY A 235 -30.40 9.42 6.07
CA GLY A 235 -30.62 10.86 5.82
C GLY A 235 -29.49 11.73 6.35
N ILE A 236 -28.26 11.25 6.38
CA ILE A 236 -27.05 11.92 6.87
C ILE A 236 -26.18 12.35 5.69
N ASP A 237 -25.50 13.51 5.80
CA ASP A 237 -24.53 13.94 4.80
C ASP A 237 -23.38 12.91 4.71
N PRO A 238 -22.93 12.50 3.51
CA PRO A 238 -21.79 11.62 3.32
C PRO A 238 -20.48 12.12 3.95
N LEU A 239 -20.32 13.42 4.10
CA LEU A 239 -19.21 14.01 4.85
C LEU A 239 -19.37 13.75 6.36
N ASP A 240 -20.57 13.98 6.91
CA ASP A 240 -20.81 13.88 8.33
C ASP A 240 -20.68 12.44 8.83
N ILE A 241 -21.16 11.43 8.11
CA ILE A 241 -21.00 10.04 8.51
C ILE A 241 -19.51 9.62 8.59
N ARG A 242 -18.65 10.21 7.75
CA ARG A 242 -17.20 10.01 7.80
C ARG A 242 -16.56 10.70 8.99
N ILE A 243 -16.95 11.93 9.28
CA ILE A 243 -16.48 12.67 10.45
C ILE A 243 -16.85 11.97 11.76
N ILE A 244 -18.07 11.45 11.85
CA ILE A 244 -18.58 10.72 13.04
C ILE A 244 -17.76 9.44 13.32
N ASN A 245 -17.24 8.81 12.25
CA ASN A 245 -16.53 7.55 12.35
C ASN A 245 -15.01 7.69 12.15
N ALA A 246 -14.49 8.90 11.99
CA ALA A 246 -13.06 9.13 11.85
C ALA A 246 -12.31 8.93 13.18
N PRO A 247 -11.02 8.50 13.13
CA PRO A 247 -10.22 8.29 14.32
C PRO A 247 -9.89 9.59 15.06
N GLY A 248 -9.80 9.51 16.37
CA GLY A 248 -9.19 10.51 17.26
C GLY A 248 -7.87 10.01 17.84
N ASN A 249 -7.17 10.84 18.60
CA ASN A 249 -5.89 10.48 19.23
C ASN A 249 -6.00 9.44 20.35
N ASP A 250 -7.19 9.13 20.79
CA ASP A 250 -7.54 8.08 21.75
C ASP A 250 -8.01 6.78 21.11
N THR A 251 -8.06 6.74 19.77
CA THR A 251 -8.47 5.56 19.03
C THR A 251 -7.43 4.45 19.16
N LEU A 252 -7.92 3.23 19.37
CA LEU A 252 -7.15 2.00 19.28
C LEU A 252 -7.54 1.25 17.99
N PHE A 253 -6.60 0.56 17.37
CA PHE A 253 -6.85 -0.14 16.10
C PHE A 253 -6.12 -1.48 16.00
N GLY A 254 -6.56 -2.29 15.05
CA GLY A 254 -5.99 -3.61 14.78
C GLY A 254 -6.33 -4.65 15.85
N ASP A 255 -5.83 -5.84 15.68
CA ASP A 255 -5.97 -6.96 16.61
C ASP A 255 -5.31 -6.70 17.98
N THR A 256 -4.15 -6.06 17.95
CA THR A 256 -3.35 -5.70 19.12
C THR A 256 -3.82 -4.45 19.84
N GLN A 257 -4.85 -3.77 19.32
CA GLN A 257 -5.35 -2.51 19.86
C GLN A 257 -4.23 -1.47 20.07
N GLY A 258 -3.42 -1.28 19.02
CA GLY A 258 -2.36 -0.29 19.00
C GLY A 258 -2.92 1.14 19.05
N PRO A 259 -2.25 2.08 19.74
CA PRO A 259 -2.72 3.45 19.84
C PRO A 259 -2.48 4.21 18.51
N VAL A 260 -3.42 5.07 18.16
CA VAL A 260 -3.27 6.04 17.07
C VAL A 260 -2.49 7.26 17.59
N THR A 261 -1.61 7.79 16.74
CA THR A 261 -0.89 9.03 17.02
C THR A 261 -1.14 10.04 15.91
N SER A 262 -1.40 11.30 16.29
CA SER A 262 -1.61 12.40 15.32
C SER A 262 -2.81 12.19 14.38
N ALA A 263 -3.96 11.81 14.94
CA ALA A 263 -5.21 11.60 14.19
C ALA A 263 -5.96 12.92 13.99
N TYR A 264 -5.76 13.56 12.84
CA TYR A 264 -6.42 14.81 12.46
C TYR A 264 -7.35 14.65 11.24
N LEU A 265 -7.86 13.46 11.00
CA LEU A 265 -8.74 13.18 9.87
C LEU A 265 -10.07 13.96 9.94
N PRO A 266 -10.74 14.10 11.09
CA PRO A 266 -11.95 14.93 11.17
C PRO A 266 -11.72 16.39 10.76
N GLU A 267 -10.61 16.97 11.19
CA GLU A 267 -10.20 18.34 10.83
C GLU A 267 -9.88 18.46 9.35
N ALA A 268 -9.15 17.50 8.80
CA ALA A 268 -8.82 17.47 7.38
C ALA A 268 -10.07 17.36 6.50
N LEU A 269 -11.04 16.54 6.90
CA LEU A 269 -12.33 16.42 6.22
C LEU A 269 -13.11 17.74 6.23
N ARG A 270 -13.19 18.44 7.39
CA ARG A 270 -13.88 19.72 7.49
C ARG A 270 -13.20 20.83 6.66
N ILE A 271 -11.89 20.98 6.78
CA ILE A 271 -11.11 21.97 6.05
C ILE A 271 -11.17 21.69 4.54
N GLY A 272 -11.03 20.44 4.15
CA GLY A 272 -11.13 20.01 2.75
C GLY A 272 -12.52 20.27 2.16
N ALA A 273 -13.56 19.97 2.89
CA ALA A 273 -14.94 20.22 2.49
C ALA A 273 -15.25 21.73 2.34
N GLU A 274 -14.80 22.56 3.26
CA GLU A 274 -14.91 24.01 3.19
C GLU A 274 -14.19 24.56 1.94
N ALA A 275 -12.91 24.21 1.78
CA ALA A 275 -12.12 24.64 0.62
C ALA A 275 -12.69 24.17 -0.72
N PHE A 276 -13.31 23.00 -0.74
CA PHE A 276 -14.00 22.47 -1.93
C PHE A 276 -15.34 23.18 -2.22
N GLY A 277 -15.98 23.76 -1.20
CA GLY A 277 -17.37 24.27 -1.27
C GLY A 277 -18.38 23.11 -1.27
N TRP A 278 -18.24 22.17 -0.35
CA TRP A 278 -18.97 20.90 -0.31
C TRP A 278 -20.48 21.09 -0.39
N GLN A 279 -21.08 21.92 0.44
CA GLN A 279 -22.53 22.09 0.54
C GLN A 279 -23.15 22.55 -0.78
N GLU A 280 -22.57 23.57 -1.43
CA GLU A 280 -23.04 24.07 -2.71
C GLU A 280 -22.91 23.03 -3.84
N LYS A 281 -21.75 22.37 -3.91
CA LYS A 281 -21.47 21.41 -4.97
C LYS A 281 -22.23 20.10 -4.77
N PHE A 282 -22.36 19.62 -3.54
CA PHE A 282 -23.10 18.39 -3.25
C PHE A 282 -24.60 18.56 -3.50
N ALA A 283 -25.16 19.75 -3.29
CA ALA A 283 -26.54 20.05 -3.65
C ALA A 283 -26.84 19.86 -5.16
N ARG A 284 -25.82 19.91 -6.00
CA ARG A 284 -25.91 19.65 -7.44
C ARG A 284 -25.63 18.21 -7.84
N ASN A 285 -25.40 17.32 -6.88
CA ASN A 285 -25.13 15.91 -7.16
C ASN A 285 -26.32 15.24 -7.86
N GLY A 286 -26.08 14.64 -9.02
CA GLY A 286 -27.12 14.07 -9.88
C GLY A 286 -27.78 15.07 -10.85
N GLU A 287 -27.39 16.36 -10.81
CA GLU A 287 -27.89 17.36 -11.76
C GLU A 287 -27.47 17.02 -13.19
N ARG A 288 -28.42 17.16 -14.13
CA ARG A 288 -28.15 16.99 -15.55
C ARG A 288 -27.87 18.35 -16.21
N VAL A 289 -26.70 18.48 -16.81
CA VAL A 289 -26.29 19.66 -17.58
C VAL A 289 -26.01 19.23 -19.02
N GLY A 290 -26.96 19.41 -19.90
CA GLY A 290 -26.89 18.92 -21.28
C GLY A 290 -26.82 17.40 -21.35
N ASN A 291 -25.74 16.85 -21.89
CA ASN A 291 -25.48 15.42 -21.98
C ASN A 291 -24.62 14.84 -20.82
N LYS A 292 -24.34 15.66 -19.79
CA LYS A 292 -23.54 15.28 -18.63
C LYS A 292 -24.41 15.18 -17.38
N LEU A 293 -24.01 14.27 -16.48
CA LEU A 293 -24.49 14.25 -15.10
C LEU A 293 -23.37 14.72 -14.19
N ILE A 294 -23.68 15.60 -13.25
CA ILE A 294 -22.74 16.05 -12.22
C ILE A 294 -22.71 15.00 -11.12
N GLY A 295 -21.51 14.48 -10.81
CA GLY A 295 -21.27 13.62 -9.67
C GLY A 295 -20.36 14.32 -8.67
N VAL A 296 -20.75 14.34 -7.41
CA VAL A 296 -19.95 14.85 -6.30
C VAL A 296 -19.87 13.77 -5.25
N GLY A 297 -18.68 13.46 -4.79
CA GLY A 297 -18.43 12.43 -3.81
C GLY A 297 -17.23 12.75 -2.92
N ILE A 298 -17.14 12.05 -1.82
CA ILE A 298 -16.03 12.10 -0.87
C ILE A 298 -15.59 10.68 -0.57
N GLY A 299 -14.30 10.49 -0.36
CA GLY A 299 -13.73 9.22 0.07
C GLY A 299 -12.54 9.47 0.97
N GLN A 300 -12.28 8.51 1.84
CA GLN A 300 -11.13 8.52 2.73
C GLN A 300 -10.36 7.21 2.61
N ALA A 301 -9.07 7.26 2.89
CA ALA A 301 -8.22 6.09 2.87
C ALA A 301 -7.08 6.26 3.89
N TYR A 302 -6.45 5.15 4.19
CA TYR A 302 -5.28 5.08 5.06
C TYR A 302 -4.11 4.49 4.29
N HIS A 303 -2.92 4.98 4.58
CA HIS A 303 -1.67 4.29 4.26
C HIS A 303 -0.69 4.54 5.39
N SER A 304 -0.12 3.47 5.93
CA SER A 304 0.92 3.58 6.96
C SER A 304 2.12 4.37 6.43
N ALA A 305 2.51 5.39 7.18
CA ALA A 305 3.81 6.02 7.00
C ALA A 305 4.82 5.17 7.78
N GLY A 306 5.46 4.25 7.09
CA GLY A 306 6.42 3.35 7.71
C GLY A 306 7.75 4.05 7.93
N ALA A 307 8.35 3.81 9.08
CA ALA A 307 9.74 4.10 9.33
C ALA A 307 10.33 2.95 10.14
N ASN A 308 11.05 2.09 9.49
CA ASN A 308 11.89 1.09 10.16
C ASN A 308 13.30 1.63 10.45
N GLY A 309 13.42 2.95 10.63
CA GLY A 309 14.69 3.64 10.75
C GLY A 309 15.25 4.09 9.39
N PHE A 310 16.29 4.88 9.45
CA PHE A 310 17.08 5.32 8.29
C PHE A 310 18.48 4.74 8.45
N ASP A 311 18.90 3.91 7.52
CA ASP A 311 20.27 3.43 7.41
C ASP A 311 20.93 4.17 6.24
N GLY A 312 21.76 5.13 6.58
CA GLY A 312 22.45 5.99 5.63
C GLY A 312 23.65 6.69 6.26
N LEU A 313 24.54 7.18 5.41
CA LEU A 313 25.70 7.93 5.83
C LEU A 313 25.48 9.42 5.59
N VAL A 314 25.74 10.23 6.61
CA VAL A 314 25.81 11.68 6.49
C VAL A 314 27.25 12.12 6.77
N ARG A 315 27.84 12.84 5.83
CA ARG A 315 29.21 13.33 5.92
C ARG A 315 29.24 14.83 5.63
N ILE A 316 29.96 15.59 6.48
CA ILE A 316 30.25 17.00 6.24
C ILE A 316 31.72 17.12 5.84
N THR A 317 31.98 17.74 4.70
CA THR A 317 33.35 17.99 4.23
C THR A 317 33.87 19.35 4.76
N PRO A 318 35.21 19.57 4.81
CA PRO A 318 35.78 20.79 5.37
C PRO A 318 35.33 22.07 4.68
N ASP A 319 34.87 22.01 3.45
CA ASP A 319 34.31 23.13 2.69
C ASP A 319 32.82 23.41 3.01
N GLY A 320 32.23 22.64 3.94
CA GLY A 320 30.87 22.83 4.42
C GLY A 320 29.81 22.16 3.54
N VAL A 321 30.21 21.27 2.62
CA VAL A 321 29.26 20.48 1.83
C VAL A 321 28.75 19.30 2.64
N LEU A 322 27.42 19.09 2.62
CA LEU A 322 26.73 17.98 3.27
C LEU A 322 26.47 16.87 2.26
N HIS A 323 27.18 15.76 2.39
CA HIS A 323 26.94 14.54 1.62
C HIS A 323 26.00 13.62 2.37
N ILE A 324 24.92 13.18 1.71
CA ILE A 324 23.92 12.26 2.23
C ILE A 324 23.89 11.03 1.31
N HIS A 325 24.31 9.90 1.85
CA HIS A 325 24.27 8.62 1.13
C HIS A 325 22.99 7.88 1.49
N THR A 326 22.19 7.50 0.51
CA THR A 326 20.95 6.75 0.69
C THR A 326 20.80 5.64 -0.35
N GLY A 327 20.33 4.47 0.08
CA GLY A 327 20.06 3.34 -0.80
C GLY A 327 18.82 3.52 -1.70
N VAL A 328 18.07 4.59 -1.52
CA VAL A 328 16.86 4.87 -2.33
C VAL A 328 17.24 5.74 -3.52
N GLY A 329 17.07 5.20 -4.73
CA GLY A 329 17.24 5.92 -5.98
C GLY A 329 16.10 6.90 -6.28
N ASN A 330 16.15 7.51 -7.45
CA ASN A 330 15.06 8.39 -7.91
C ASN A 330 13.93 7.57 -8.54
N LEU A 331 12.82 7.46 -7.80
CA LEU A 331 11.58 6.79 -8.24
C LEU A 331 10.55 7.74 -8.86
N GLY A 332 10.91 9.03 -9.00
CA GLY A 332 9.96 10.11 -9.32
C GLY A 332 9.22 10.68 -8.11
N THR A 333 9.49 10.17 -6.89
CA THR A 333 8.86 10.64 -5.65
C THR A 333 9.59 11.82 -5.01
N TYR A 334 10.81 12.12 -5.44
CA TYR A 334 11.67 13.16 -4.86
C TYR A 334 11.93 13.03 -3.36
N SER A 335 11.80 11.84 -2.78
CA SER A 335 12.03 11.59 -1.34
C SER A 335 13.42 11.99 -0.88
N TYR A 336 14.43 11.90 -1.74
CA TYR A 336 15.78 12.40 -1.47
C TYR A 336 15.82 13.91 -1.25
N ALA A 337 14.98 14.69 -1.93
CA ALA A 337 14.91 16.15 -1.72
C ALA A 337 14.34 16.47 -0.33
N THR A 338 13.32 15.73 0.12
CA THR A 338 12.76 15.90 1.46
C THR A 338 13.81 15.61 2.54
N THR A 339 14.51 14.47 2.42
CA THR A 339 15.57 14.10 3.38
C THR A 339 16.67 15.13 3.45
N SER A 340 17.17 15.62 2.30
CA SER A 340 18.24 16.61 2.25
C SER A 340 17.81 17.98 2.79
N ARG A 341 16.56 18.39 2.58
CA ARG A 341 16.03 19.65 3.13
C ARG A 341 15.92 19.60 4.64
N VAL A 342 15.42 18.50 5.21
CA VAL A 342 15.38 18.32 6.66
C VAL A 342 16.78 18.36 7.26
N ALA A 343 17.76 17.69 6.63
CA ALA A 343 19.15 17.70 7.09
C ALA A 343 19.75 19.13 7.03
N ALA A 344 19.50 19.87 5.95
CA ALA A 344 19.94 21.25 5.81
C ALA A 344 19.35 22.16 6.90
N GLU A 345 18.05 22.00 7.18
CA GLU A 345 17.33 22.76 8.21
C GLU A 345 17.91 22.50 9.61
N VAL A 346 18.11 21.24 9.97
CA VAL A 346 18.67 20.84 11.27
C VAL A 346 20.10 21.35 11.45
N LEU A 347 20.92 21.27 10.39
CA LEU A 347 22.32 21.71 10.42
C LEU A 347 22.50 23.21 10.13
N LYS A 348 21.39 23.89 9.83
CA LYS A 348 21.38 25.34 9.51
C LYS A 348 22.35 25.71 8.37
N CYS A 349 22.46 24.84 7.38
CA CYS A 349 23.19 25.08 6.16
C CYS A 349 22.26 25.39 5.00
N ARG A 350 22.79 25.92 3.91
CA ARG A 350 22.02 26.13 2.67
C ARG A 350 21.72 24.78 2.02
N TRP A 351 20.50 24.59 1.57
CA TRP A 351 20.10 23.33 0.91
C TRP A 351 20.92 23.02 -0.35
N GLU A 352 21.35 24.04 -1.07
CA GLU A 352 22.21 23.94 -2.25
C GLU A 352 23.60 23.35 -1.93
N ASN A 353 24.00 23.36 -0.65
CA ASN A 353 25.22 22.71 -0.19
C ASN A 353 25.03 21.22 0.13
N CYS A 354 23.85 20.66 -0.13
CA CYS A 354 23.57 19.23 0.08
C CYS A 354 23.78 18.47 -1.23
N VAL A 355 24.63 17.45 -1.19
CA VAL A 355 24.83 16.47 -2.25
C VAL A 355 24.19 15.16 -1.81
N VAL A 356 23.30 14.60 -2.60
CA VAL A 356 22.66 13.32 -2.30
C VAL A 356 23.19 12.24 -3.23
N GLU A 357 23.96 11.32 -2.65
CA GLU A 357 24.43 10.09 -3.27
C GLU A 357 23.36 9.04 -3.08
N ARG A 358 22.77 8.52 -4.16
CA ARG A 358 21.58 7.69 -4.07
C ARG A 358 21.65 6.44 -4.96
N GLY A 359 21.02 5.37 -4.48
CA GLY A 359 20.80 4.17 -5.27
C GLY A 359 22.08 3.44 -5.65
N ASP A 360 23.17 3.64 -4.94
CA ASP A 360 24.46 3.02 -5.18
C ASP A 360 24.95 2.34 -3.90
N SER A 361 25.41 1.09 -4.01
CA SER A 361 25.95 0.32 -2.90
C SER A 361 27.48 0.23 -2.90
N THR A 362 28.17 1.04 -3.73
CA THR A 362 29.65 1.13 -3.74
C THR A 362 30.23 1.73 -2.47
#